data_dd71d7f31e62c740c20bb242b412fc00
#
_entry.id   dd71d7f31e62c740c20bb242b412fc00
#
_cell.length_a   1.000
_cell.length_b   1.000
_cell.length_c   1.000
_cell.angle_alpha   90.00
_cell.angle_beta   90.00
_cell.angle_gamma   90.00
#
_symmetry.space_group_name_H-M   'P 1'
#
loop_
_entity.id
_entity.type
_entity.pdbx_description
1 polymer ?
#
loop_
_entity_poly.entity_id
_entity_poly.type
_entity_poly.pdbx_seq_one_letter_code
_entity_poly.pdbx_strand_id
1 'polypeptide(L)'
;LLVFQGWLPLNPDGNPGQSPDLAFNTCISFMVNCNLQHYSGETGLSYFTQLFVIMLFQFVTAACGMAAMAGIMKALAGRTTKTIGNFWVFLTRSVTRILMPLSLVVGILLVINGTPMSFDGKQTLTTLEGAEQVISQGPTAAIVPIKQLGTNGGGYFGTNSAHPLENPNAFTNILECWSILILSLIHI
;
A
#
# COMPACT_ATOMS: atom_id res chain seq x y z
N LEU A 1 -14.97 5.44 7.30
CA LEU A 1 -13.79 5.44 8.17
C LEU A 1 -12.96 6.71 7.97
N LEU A 2 -12.58 7.11 6.76
CA LEU A 2 -11.74 8.27 6.46
C LEU A 2 -12.29 9.60 7.06
N VAL A 3 -13.59 9.83 6.97
CA VAL A 3 -14.24 11.04 7.54
C VAL A 3 -14.21 11.03 9.08
N PHE A 4 -14.27 9.86 9.71
CA PHE A 4 -14.34 9.70 11.16
C PHE A 4 -13.03 9.25 11.80
N GLN A 5 -11.92 9.29 11.07
CA GLN A 5 -10.64 8.75 11.55
C GLN A 5 -10.11 9.42 12.82
N GLY A 6 -10.46 10.68 13.07
CA GLY A 6 -10.07 11.38 14.29
C GLY A 6 -10.62 10.74 15.58
N TRP A 7 -11.65 9.90 15.47
CA TRP A 7 -12.29 9.21 16.60
C TRP A 7 -11.84 7.74 16.69
N LEU A 8 -11.06 7.27 15.72
CA LEU A 8 -10.58 5.90 15.65
C LEU A 8 -9.27 5.72 16.44
N PRO A 9 -8.98 4.51 16.93
CA PRO A 9 -7.70 4.22 17.57
C PRO A 9 -6.54 4.32 16.57
N LEU A 10 -5.31 4.22 17.08
CA LEU A 10 -4.08 4.32 16.27
C LEU A 10 -3.97 5.67 15.51
N ASN A 11 -4.26 6.75 16.22
CA ASN A 11 -4.10 8.12 15.71
C ASN A 11 -3.25 8.95 16.70
N PRO A 12 -1.98 8.60 16.92
CA PRO A 12 -1.13 9.29 17.90
C PRO A 12 -0.87 10.75 17.51
N ASP A 13 -0.92 11.06 16.24
CA ASP A 13 -0.69 12.41 15.70
C ASP A 13 -1.93 13.31 15.73
N GLY A 14 -3.09 12.79 16.13
CA GLY A 14 -4.33 13.55 16.17
C GLY A 14 -4.82 14.04 14.80
N ASN A 15 -4.50 13.30 13.73
CA ASN A 15 -4.89 13.68 12.36
C ASN A 15 -6.43 13.78 12.26
N PRO A 16 -6.97 14.89 11.73
CA PRO A 16 -8.42 15.10 11.62
C PRO A 16 -9.05 14.18 10.57
N GLY A 17 -10.39 14.07 10.59
CA GLY A 17 -11.14 13.41 9.52
C GLY A 17 -10.94 14.11 8.18
N GLN A 18 -10.93 13.33 7.10
CA GLN A 18 -10.96 13.91 5.75
C GLN A 18 -12.30 14.56 5.46
N SER A 19 -12.31 15.61 4.62
CA SER A 19 -13.56 16.16 4.08
C SER A 19 -14.31 15.08 3.26
N PRO A 20 -15.64 15.11 3.18
CA PRO A 20 -16.41 14.08 2.50
C PRO A 20 -16.05 13.91 1.03
N ASP A 21 -15.73 14.98 0.32
CA ASP A 21 -15.27 15.00 -1.07
C ASP A 21 -13.91 14.34 -1.25
N LEU A 22 -12.95 14.67 -0.36
CA LEU A 22 -11.64 14.05 -0.35
C LEU A 22 -11.72 12.55 0.01
N ALA A 23 -12.52 12.20 1.00
CA ALA A 23 -12.72 10.81 1.42
C ALA A 23 -13.36 9.98 0.30
N PHE A 24 -14.34 10.53 -0.43
CA PHE A 24 -14.95 9.89 -1.59
C PHE A 24 -13.91 9.66 -2.70
N ASN A 25 -13.16 10.70 -3.05
CA ASN A 25 -12.11 10.64 -4.07
C ASN A 25 -11.03 9.60 -3.70
N THR A 26 -10.59 9.61 -2.45
CA THR A 26 -9.63 8.63 -1.92
C THR A 26 -10.16 7.21 -2.07
N CYS A 27 -11.40 6.95 -1.64
CA CYS A 27 -12.01 5.63 -1.75
C CYS A 27 -12.08 5.14 -3.20
N ILE A 28 -12.55 5.96 -4.12
CA ILE A 28 -12.65 5.59 -5.54
C ILE A 28 -11.26 5.33 -6.12
N SER A 29 -10.30 6.21 -5.85
CA SER A 29 -8.93 6.07 -6.35
C SER A 29 -8.29 4.74 -5.94
N PHE A 30 -8.42 4.36 -4.66
CA PHE A 30 -7.88 3.09 -4.18
C PHE A 30 -8.71 1.88 -4.59
N MET A 31 -10.02 2.05 -4.83
CA MET A 31 -10.89 0.96 -5.28
C MET A 31 -10.64 0.56 -6.75
N VAL A 32 -10.15 1.47 -7.59
CA VAL A 32 -9.85 1.20 -9.01
C VAL A 32 -8.35 0.97 -9.28
N ASN A 33 -7.55 0.78 -8.26
CA ASN A 33 -6.09 0.60 -8.35
C ASN A 33 -5.33 1.77 -8.99
N CYS A 34 -5.89 2.97 -8.92
CA CYS A 34 -5.27 4.19 -9.44
C CYS A 34 -4.35 4.84 -8.41
N ASN A 35 -4.79 4.84 -7.16
CA ASN A 35 -4.09 5.33 -5.96
C ASN A 35 -3.52 6.75 -6.09
N LEU A 36 -4.18 7.61 -6.83
CA LEU A 36 -3.88 9.04 -6.85
C LEU A 36 -4.20 9.64 -5.48
N GLN A 37 -3.17 10.16 -4.82
CA GLN A 37 -3.27 10.79 -3.51
C GLN A 37 -3.42 12.31 -3.66
N HIS A 38 -4.54 12.85 -3.18
CA HIS A 38 -4.76 14.29 -3.05
C HIS A 38 -4.54 14.75 -1.60
N TYR A 39 -3.73 14.01 -0.85
CA TYR A 39 -3.36 14.24 0.55
C TYR A 39 -1.98 13.65 0.81
N SER A 40 -1.31 14.12 1.84
CA SER A 40 -0.11 13.49 2.40
C SER A 40 -0.52 12.52 3.50
N GLY A 41 -0.16 11.23 3.37
CA GLY A 41 -0.63 10.21 4.30
C GLY A 41 -0.12 10.41 5.72
N GLU A 42 1.10 10.90 5.85
CA GLU A 42 1.77 11.20 7.12
C GLU A 42 1.11 12.32 7.93
N THR A 43 0.33 13.17 7.28
CA THR A 43 -0.37 14.29 7.94
C THR A 43 -1.89 14.21 7.82
N GLY A 44 -2.40 13.48 6.84
CA GLY A 44 -3.82 13.45 6.51
C GLY A 44 -4.54 12.15 6.90
N LEU A 45 -3.81 11.09 7.30
CA LEU A 45 -4.41 9.81 7.67
C LEU A 45 -3.92 9.32 9.03
N SER A 46 -4.82 8.68 9.79
CA SER A 46 -4.43 7.91 10.97
C SER A 46 -3.80 6.57 10.56
N TYR A 47 -3.00 5.96 11.43
CA TYR A 47 -2.43 4.64 11.17
C TYR A 47 -3.51 3.58 10.99
N PHE A 48 -4.64 3.72 11.70
CA PHE A 48 -5.79 2.85 11.51
C PHE A 48 -6.30 2.89 10.07
N THR A 49 -6.55 4.08 9.52
CA THR A 49 -7.04 4.21 8.15
C THR A 49 -6.00 3.81 7.11
N GLN A 50 -4.72 4.06 7.36
CA GLN A 50 -3.63 3.59 6.51
C GLN A 50 -3.62 2.06 6.39
N LEU A 51 -3.70 1.34 7.51
CA LEU A 51 -3.61 -0.12 7.53
C LEU A 51 -4.91 -0.82 7.14
N PHE A 52 -6.05 -0.38 7.69
CA PHE A 52 -7.32 -1.08 7.55
C PHE A 52 -8.19 -0.58 6.40
N VAL A 53 -7.86 0.56 5.80
CA VAL A 53 -8.56 1.05 4.59
C VAL A 53 -7.62 1.03 3.40
N ILE A 54 -6.56 1.83 3.44
CA ILE A 54 -5.68 2.01 2.27
C ILE A 54 -4.98 0.70 1.90
N MET A 55 -4.25 0.09 2.84
CA MET A 55 -3.54 -1.16 2.60
C MET A 55 -4.48 -2.30 2.21
N LEU A 56 -5.66 -2.40 2.85
CA LEU A 56 -6.66 -3.42 2.50
C LEU A 56 -7.12 -3.27 1.05
N PHE A 57 -7.44 -2.05 0.61
CA PHE A 57 -7.81 -1.79 -0.78
C PHE A 57 -6.68 -2.16 -1.74
N GLN A 58 -5.44 -1.86 -1.40
CA GLN A 58 -4.28 -2.24 -2.23
C GLN A 58 -4.20 -3.75 -2.44
N PHE A 59 -4.43 -4.56 -1.40
CA PHE A 59 -4.50 -6.01 -1.54
C PHE A 59 -5.68 -6.47 -2.40
N VAL A 60 -6.86 -5.94 -2.15
CA VAL A 60 -8.09 -6.36 -2.84
C VAL A 60 -8.03 -6.00 -4.32
N THR A 61 -7.63 -4.79 -4.66
CA THR A 61 -7.60 -4.32 -6.05
C THR A 61 -6.56 -5.02 -6.89
N ALA A 62 -5.35 -5.22 -6.35
CA ALA A 62 -4.32 -6.02 -7.00
C ALA A 62 -4.80 -7.46 -7.23
N ALA A 63 -5.41 -8.08 -6.22
CA ALA A 63 -5.96 -9.43 -6.34
C ALA A 63 -7.13 -9.52 -7.34
N CYS A 64 -7.95 -8.47 -7.47
CA CYS A 64 -9.01 -8.40 -8.50
C CYS A 64 -8.43 -8.48 -9.91
N GLY A 65 -7.37 -7.73 -10.18
CA GLY A 65 -6.66 -7.77 -11.47
C GLY A 65 -6.11 -9.17 -11.77
N MET A 66 -5.41 -9.76 -10.79
CA MET A 66 -4.88 -11.12 -10.91
C MET A 66 -5.99 -12.17 -11.11
N ALA A 67 -7.11 -12.05 -10.41
CA ALA A 67 -8.24 -12.98 -10.53
C ALA A 67 -8.91 -12.88 -11.90
N ALA A 68 -9.08 -11.67 -12.44
CA ALA A 68 -9.61 -11.44 -13.78
C ALA A 68 -8.70 -12.04 -14.84
N MET A 69 -7.38 -11.79 -14.75
CA MET A 69 -6.39 -12.35 -15.65
C MET A 69 -6.38 -13.89 -15.61
N ALA A 70 -6.41 -14.49 -14.41
CA ALA A 70 -6.47 -15.94 -14.26
C ALA A 70 -7.70 -16.55 -14.94
N GLY A 71 -8.85 -15.87 -14.89
CA GLY A 71 -10.07 -16.25 -15.61
C GLY A 71 -9.88 -16.21 -17.13
N ILE A 72 -9.31 -15.12 -17.64
CA ILE A 72 -9.02 -14.95 -19.07
C ILE A 72 -8.04 -16.01 -19.56
N MET A 73 -6.92 -16.20 -18.86
CA MET A 73 -5.92 -17.20 -19.23
C MET A 73 -6.49 -18.62 -19.26
N LYS A 74 -7.35 -18.94 -18.28
CA LYS A 74 -8.04 -20.24 -18.26
C LYS A 74 -9.01 -20.38 -19.42
N ALA A 75 -9.70 -19.32 -19.81
CA ALA A 75 -10.60 -19.34 -20.98
C ALA A 75 -9.82 -19.55 -22.28
N LEU A 76 -8.68 -18.89 -22.45
CA LEU A 76 -7.82 -19.02 -23.65
C LEU A 76 -7.14 -20.38 -23.74
N ALA A 77 -6.68 -20.94 -22.60
CA ALA A 77 -6.03 -22.24 -22.54
C ALA A 77 -6.97 -23.42 -22.73
N GLY A 78 -8.27 -23.26 -22.41
CA GLY A 78 -9.27 -24.31 -22.46
C GLY A 78 -9.99 -24.41 -23.81
N ARG A 79 -9.71 -25.44 -24.59
CA ARG A 79 -10.40 -25.67 -25.88
C ARG A 79 -11.88 -26.06 -25.74
N THR A 80 -12.29 -26.63 -24.60
CA THR A 80 -13.64 -27.18 -24.39
C THR A 80 -14.11 -27.08 -22.93
N THR A 81 -13.71 -26.03 -22.21
CA THR A 81 -14.10 -25.86 -20.81
C THR A 81 -15.51 -25.26 -20.70
N LYS A 82 -16.38 -25.92 -19.93
CA LYS A 82 -17.74 -25.43 -19.62
C LYS A 82 -17.74 -24.24 -18.66
N THR A 83 -16.61 -23.95 -17.94
CA THR A 83 -16.52 -22.89 -16.94
C THR A 83 -15.14 -22.24 -16.93
N ILE A 84 -15.09 -20.92 -16.76
CA ILE A 84 -13.86 -20.12 -16.68
C ILE A 84 -13.21 -20.20 -15.26
N GLY A 85 -13.88 -20.85 -14.32
CA GLY A 85 -13.47 -20.91 -12.92
C GLY A 85 -14.33 -20.01 -12.04
N ASN A 86 -13.86 -19.82 -10.81
CA ASN A 86 -14.56 -18.99 -9.83
C ASN A 86 -13.68 -17.81 -9.45
N PHE A 87 -14.14 -16.58 -9.74
CA PHE A 87 -13.45 -15.33 -9.47
C PHE A 87 -13.06 -15.20 -7.99
N TRP A 88 -13.95 -15.50 -7.07
CA TRP A 88 -13.69 -15.38 -5.63
C TRP A 88 -12.59 -16.32 -5.14
N VAL A 89 -12.54 -17.52 -5.71
CA VAL A 89 -11.46 -18.49 -5.42
C VAL A 89 -10.13 -17.96 -5.94
N PHE A 90 -10.08 -17.39 -7.14
CA PHE A 90 -8.87 -16.80 -7.68
C PHE A 90 -8.43 -15.59 -6.85
N LEU A 91 -9.35 -14.70 -6.50
CA LEU A 91 -9.09 -13.54 -5.66
C LEU A 91 -8.49 -13.95 -4.31
N THR A 92 -9.16 -14.86 -3.59
CA THR A 92 -8.69 -15.32 -2.28
C THR A 92 -7.32 -15.98 -2.37
N ARG A 93 -7.08 -16.79 -3.40
CA ARG A 93 -5.77 -17.42 -3.62
C ARG A 93 -4.69 -16.40 -3.98
N SER A 94 -4.99 -15.40 -4.77
CA SER A 94 -4.05 -14.31 -5.10
C SER A 94 -3.63 -13.55 -3.85
N VAL A 95 -4.57 -13.19 -2.97
CA VAL A 95 -4.24 -12.54 -1.71
C VAL A 95 -3.40 -13.45 -0.82
N THR A 96 -3.91 -14.66 -0.51
CA THR A 96 -3.34 -15.49 0.56
C THR A 96 -2.06 -16.22 0.17
N ARG A 97 -1.89 -16.56 -1.11
CA ARG A 97 -0.77 -17.40 -1.58
C ARG A 97 0.32 -16.63 -2.32
N ILE A 98 0.00 -15.43 -2.83
CA ILE A 98 0.94 -14.64 -3.63
C ILE A 98 1.21 -13.30 -2.94
N LEU A 99 0.22 -12.42 -2.85
CA LEU A 99 0.43 -11.05 -2.38
C LEU A 99 0.87 -11.00 -0.92
N MET A 100 0.18 -11.70 -0.03
CA MET A 100 0.48 -11.64 1.41
C MET A 100 1.88 -12.22 1.74
N PRO A 101 2.27 -13.43 1.29
CA PRO A 101 3.61 -13.95 1.56
C PRO A 101 4.72 -13.08 0.96
N LEU A 102 4.56 -12.61 -0.27
CA LEU A 102 5.55 -11.73 -0.91
C LEU A 102 5.65 -10.39 -0.20
N SER A 103 4.51 -9.78 0.17
CA SER A 103 4.50 -8.52 0.93
C SER A 103 5.20 -8.67 2.28
N LEU A 104 5.03 -9.79 2.95
CA LEU A 104 5.72 -10.05 4.22
C LEU A 104 7.23 -10.12 4.02
N VAL A 105 7.70 -10.85 3.01
CA VAL A 105 9.15 -10.96 2.71
C VAL A 105 9.73 -9.60 2.34
N VAL A 106 9.09 -8.86 1.44
CA VAL A 106 9.55 -7.52 1.05
C VAL A 106 9.52 -6.57 2.25
N GLY A 107 8.47 -6.62 3.08
CA GLY A 107 8.37 -5.78 4.29
C GLY A 107 9.49 -6.03 5.29
N ILE A 108 9.83 -7.29 5.55
CA ILE A 108 10.96 -7.64 6.43
C ILE A 108 12.29 -7.09 5.86
N LEU A 109 12.50 -7.24 4.55
CA LEU A 109 13.70 -6.72 3.89
C LEU A 109 13.78 -5.19 3.97
N LEU A 110 12.66 -4.49 3.83
CA LEU A 110 12.59 -3.03 3.98
C LEU A 110 12.90 -2.60 5.42
N VAL A 111 12.33 -3.26 6.43
CA VAL A 111 12.61 -2.97 7.84
C VAL A 111 14.09 -3.15 8.16
N ILE A 112 14.70 -4.25 7.72
CA ILE A 112 16.14 -4.51 7.91
C ILE A 112 16.99 -3.40 7.28
N ASN A 113 16.51 -2.77 6.22
CA ASN A 113 17.22 -1.70 5.51
C ASN A 113 16.84 -0.28 5.97
N GLY A 114 16.04 -0.14 7.04
CA GLY A 114 15.80 1.14 7.70
C GLY A 114 14.45 1.79 7.40
N THR A 115 13.56 1.13 6.67
CA THR A 115 12.18 1.62 6.50
C THR A 115 11.43 1.48 7.84
N PRO A 116 10.82 2.54 8.40
CA PRO A 116 10.20 2.50 9.70
C PRO A 116 8.95 1.61 9.73
N MET A 117 8.78 0.92 10.86
CA MET A 117 7.59 0.16 11.21
C MET A 117 7.29 0.41 12.68
N SER A 118 6.66 1.53 12.96
CA SER A 118 6.34 1.98 14.32
C SER A 118 4.88 2.41 14.41
N PHE A 119 4.36 2.41 15.63
CA PHE A 119 3.07 3.00 15.97
C PHE A 119 3.22 4.24 16.86
N ASP A 120 4.46 4.66 17.09
CA ASP A 120 4.76 5.90 17.78
C ASP A 120 4.38 7.08 16.87
N GLY A 121 3.94 8.16 17.47
CA GLY A 121 3.62 9.39 16.74
C GLY A 121 4.85 10.06 16.14
N LYS A 122 4.64 11.22 15.55
CA LYS A 122 5.71 12.07 15.02
C LYS A 122 6.75 12.38 16.08
N GLN A 123 8.02 12.34 15.68
CA GLN A 123 9.15 12.69 16.55
C GLN A 123 9.73 14.04 16.09
N THR A 124 9.98 14.91 17.05
CA THR A 124 10.67 16.17 16.80
C THR A 124 12.16 15.97 17.03
N LEU A 125 12.95 16.19 16.01
CA LEU A 125 14.41 16.11 16.07
C LEU A 125 15.01 17.50 15.81
N THR A 126 16.09 17.79 16.48
CA THR A 126 16.88 19.02 16.21
C THR A 126 17.93 18.68 15.16
N THR A 127 17.92 19.38 14.05
CA THR A 127 18.92 19.24 13.00
C THR A 127 20.29 19.75 13.47
N LEU A 128 21.36 19.41 12.73
CA LEU A 128 22.72 19.89 13.02
C LEU A 128 22.82 21.42 12.97
N GLU A 129 21.93 22.05 12.24
CA GLU A 129 21.85 23.52 12.11
C GLU A 129 21.00 24.17 13.22
N GLY A 130 20.46 23.36 14.16
CA GLY A 130 19.65 23.83 15.28
C GLY A 130 18.17 24.08 14.94
N ALA A 131 17.71 23.74 13.74
CA ALA A 131 16.30 23.81 13.38
C ALA A 131 15.53 22.58 13.89
N GLU A 132 14.29 22.75 14.33
CA GLU A 132 13.41 21.63 14.67
C GLU A 132 12.80 21.03 13.40
N GLN A 133 12.87 19.71 13.29
CA GLN A 133 12.26 18.93 12.22
C GLN A 133 11.34 17.87 12.79
N VAL A 134 10.11 17.82 12.31
CA VAL A 134 9.12 16.81 12.69
C VAL A 134 9.16 15.66 11.69
N ILE A 135 9.44 14.43 12.16
CA ILE A 135 9.54 13.23 11.34
C ILE A 135 8.42 12.26 11.73
N SER A 136 7.65 11.83 10.74
CA SER A 136 6.67 10.76 10.92
C SER A 136 7.34 9.41 10.71
N GLN A 137 7.12 8.46 11.63
CA GLN A 137 7.74 7.13 11.61
C GLN A 137 6.73 5.98 11.51
N GLY A 138 5.49 6.23 11.21
CA GLY A 138 4.39 5.27 11.21
C GLY A 138 4.66 3.89 10.57
N PRO A 139 3.63 3.08 10.32
CA PRO A 139 3.76 1.72 9.82
C PRO A 139 4.07 1.67 8.30
N THR A 140 5.11 2.38 7.89
CA THR A 140 5.51 2.56 6.48
C THR A 140 5.85 1.23 5.82
N ALA A 141 6.65 0.39 6.50
CA ALA A 141 7.08 -0.90 5.96
C ALA A 141 5.95 -1.93 5.79
N ALA A 142 4.77 -1.71 6.35
CA ALA A 142 3.60 -2.54 6.09
C ALA A 142 2.92 -2.19 4.75
N ILE A 143 2.96 -0.92 4.36
CA ILE A 143 2.24 -0.38 3.20
C ILE A 143 3.07 -0.47 1.92
N VAL A 144 4.35 -0.12 1.98
CA VAL A 144 5.24 -0.08 0.82
C VAL A 144 5.29 -1.42 0.04
N PRO A 145 5.37 -2.60 0.67
CA PRO A 145 5.40 -3.87 -0.05
C PRO A 145 4.20 -4.08 -0.97
N ILE A 146 2.99 -3.93 -0.46
CA ILE A 146 1.78 -4.13 -1.27
C ILE A 146 1.58 -3.01 -2.29
N LYS A 147 1.96 -1.78 -1.94
CA LYS A 147 2.01 -0.66 -2.87
C LYS A 147 2.80 -1.02 -4.13
N GLN A 148 3.96 -1.62 -3.97
CA GLN A 148 4.84 -1.98 -5.08
C GLN A 148 4.40 -3.29 -5.77
N LEU A 149 4.17 -4.35 -5.02
CA LEU A 149 3.72 -5.64 -5.57
C LEU A 149 2.36 -5.52 -6.29
N GLY A 150 1.45 -4.75 -5.73
CA GLY A 150 0.14 -4.50 -6.33
C GLY A 150 0.15 -3.51 -7.50
N THR A 151 1.31 -2.91 -7.81
CA THR A 151 1.44 -1.83 -8.81
C THR A 151 0.49 -0.64 -8.57
N ASN A 152 0.15 -0.43 -7.30
CA ASN A 152 -0.89 0.53 -6.89
C ASN A 152 -0.43 1.98 -6.99
N GLY A 153 0.73 2.31 -6.43
CA GLY A 153 1.33 3.64 -6.50
C GLY A 153 1.16 4.52 -5.27
N GLY A 154 0.05 4.48 -4.54
CA GLY A 154 -0.16 5.27 -3.33
C GLY A 154 0.66 4.77 -2.14
N GLY A 155 1.34 5.64 -1.41
CA GLY A 155 2.22 5.29 -0.29
C GLY A 155 1.81 5.90 1.05
N TYR A 156 2.65 5.65 2.06
CA TYR A 156 2.50 6.25 3.38
C TYR A 156 2.78 7.75 3.34
N PHE A 157 3.88 8.17 2.72
CA PHE A 157 4.23 9.57 2.52
C PHE A 157 3.60 10.14 1.25
N GLY A 158 3.29 11.44 1.25
CA GLY A 158 2.74 12.11 0.08
C GLY A 158 3.66 12.09 -1.14
N THR A 159 4.97 12.07 -0.92
CA THR A 159 5.99 11.95 -1.98
C THR A 159 6.26 10.49 -2.40
N ASN A 160 5.57 9.55 -1.78
CA ASN A 160 5.75 8.11 -2.04
C ASN A 160 7.21 7.65 -1.87
N SER A 161 7.67 6.74 -2.71
CA SER A 161 9.03 6.17 -2.66
C SER A 161 10.16 7.16 -3.00
N ALA A 162 9.86 8.43 -3.25
CA ALA A 162 10.85 9.49 -3.24
C ALA A 162 11.21 9.93 -1.81
N HIS A 163 10.40 9.55 -0.81
CA HIS A 163 10.70 9.85 0.58
C HIS A 163 11.78 8.90 1.12
N PRO A 164 12.83 9.42 1.78
CA PRO A 164 13.95 8.58 2.27
C PRO A 164 13.54 7.55 3.33
N LEU A 165 12.42 7.71 4.01
CA LEU A 165 11.89 6.72 4.94
C LEU A 165 11.06 5.60 4.26
N GLU A 166 10.57 5.78 3.05
CA GLU A 166 10.02 4.68 2.26
C GLU A 166 11.12 3.91 1.54
N ASN A 167 12.11 4.61 1.01
CA ASN A 167 13.18 4.07 0.19
C ASN A 167 14.54 4.63 0.65
N PRO A 168 15.11 4.11 1.75
CA PRO A 168 16.27 4.70 2.40
C PRO A 168 17.61 4.47 1.67
N ASN A 169 17.71 3.50 0.78
CA ASN A 169 18.98 3.19 0.12
C ASN A 169 18.81 2.53 -1.26
N ALA A 170 19.93 2.35 -1.99
CA ALA A 170 19.94 1.77 -3.33
C ALA A 170 19.37 0.33 -3.38
N PHE A 171 19.58 -0.47 -2.32
CA PHE A 171 19.03 -1.83 -2.25
C PHE A 171 17.50 -1.80 -2.17
N THR A 172 16.94 -0.95 -1.31
CA THR A 172 15.48 -0.81 -1.20
C THR A 172 14.88 -0.31 -2.51
N ASN A 173 15.55 0.60 -3.20
CA ASN A 173 15.11 1.08 -4.51
C ASN A 173 15.06 -0.05 -5.55
N ILE A 174 16.09 -0.87 -5.63
CA ILE A 174 16.11 -2.05 -6.51
C ILE A 174 15.00 -3.03 -6.11
N LEU A 175 14.82 -3.31 -4.82
CA LEU A 175 13.80 -4.21 -4.31
C LEU A 175 12.39 -3.74 -4.66
N GLU A 176 12.11 -2.45 -4.52
CA GLU A 176 10.83 -1.85 -4.89
C GLU A 176 10.59 -1.92 -6.40
N CYS A 177 11.56 -1.56 -7.22
CA CYS A 177 11.48 -1.69 -8.67
C CYS A 177 11.23 -3.14 -9.11
N TRP A 178 11.93 -4.10 -8.51
CA TRP A 178 11.72 -5.53 -8.77
C TRP A 178 10.33 -5.99 -8.37
N SER A 179 9.84 -5.52 -7.23
CA SER A 179 8.49 -5.85 -6.75
C SER A 179 7.41 -5.41 -7.73
N ILE A 180 7.54 -4.22 -8.32
CA ILE A 180 6.64 -3.74 -9.37
C ILE A 180 6.72 -4.65 -10.61
N LEU A 181 7.93 -4.95 -11.07
CA LEU A 181 8.13 -5.72 -12.30
C LEU A 181 7.65 -7.15 -12.21
N ILE A 182 7.90 -7.83 -11.09
CA ILE A 182 7.54 -9.25 -10.90
C ILE A 182 6.04 -9.49 -11.11
N LEU A 183 5.19 -8.66 -10.54
CA LEU A 183 3.75 -8.83 -10.70
C LEU A 183 3.19 -8.09 -11.93
N SER A 184 3.81 -7.01 -12.38
CA SER A 184 3.45 -6.36 -13.64
C SER A 184 3.60 -7.30 -14.84
N LEU A 185 4.66 -8.10 -14.84
CA LEU A 185 4.88 -9.13 -15.88
C LEU A 185 3.85 -10.26 -15.86
N ILE A 186 3.18 -10.51 -14.74
CA ILE A 186 2.08 -11.48 -14.64
C ILE A 186 0.79 -10.92 -15.27
N HIS A 187 0.68 -9.60 -15.39
CA HIS A 187 -0.46 -8.92 -16.01
C HIS A 187 -0.33 -8.72 -17.53
N ILE A 188 0.83 -9.00 -18.11
CA ILE A 188 1.10 -9.00 -19.56
C ILE A 188 1.07 -10.42 -20.09
#